data_4c0e6f83358eb988e58088c62613fdc5
#
_entry.id   4c0e6f83358eb988e58088c62613fdc5
#
_cell.length_a   1.000
_cell.length_b   1.000
_cell.length_c   1.000
_cell.angle_alpha   90.00
_cell.angle_beta   90.00
_cell.angle_gamma   90.00
#
_symmetry.space_group_name_H-M   'P 1'
#
loop_
_entity.id
_entity.type
_entity.pdbx_description
1 polymer ?
#
loop_
_entity_poly.entity_id
_entity_poly.type
_entity_poly.pdbx_seq_one_letter_code
_entity_poly.pdbx_strand_id
1 'polypeptide(L)'
;MNKFMGLILSVALFTGLLAGCAGAPAQNNSIGTPENIPAATEAITPQPEENAEASFPRIYKDARGKEITIDKKPERIAVTTWMITEKLLAIDAPPVAADTLAIMSEWASMKGYLDKYPIEDLGAEVNLEKLLEIKPDLILATTANEKIYDQLEAIAPVIVFDIGLMFGDWQISTREVARVVGEEAAAEAFIDDLMAQIAQTKEKLSIDGKTVSFLRLWSKTIYSMGVATCAAYYDEETGLGLTMPQGWPEQIGELSLESLTEMNPDYIFISTSEDEAYMDELGKNSVWNTLTAVKEGHVYPVDLSGLSGGALAAKYGVQVVLDALGK
;
A
#
# COMPACT_ATOMS: atom_id res chain seq x y z
N MET A 1 38.72 -24.99 -31.24
CA MET A 1 39.97 -25.62 -30.68
C MET A 1 39.91 -25.50 -29.17
N ASN A 2 39.84 -26.63 -28.53
CA ASN A 2 40.27 -27.00 -27.17
C ASN A 2 39.53 -26.36 -26.02
N LYS A 3 38.82 -27.09 -25.28
CA LYS A 3 38.92 -28.33 -24.47
C LYS A 3 38.89 -28.01 -22.99
N PHE A 4 37.87 -28.59 -22.33
CA PHE A 4 37.98 -29.49 -21.16
C PHE A 4 38.40 -28.82 -19.83
N MET A 5 37.85 -29.10 -18.67
CA MET A 5 37.42 -30.30 -17.94
C MET A 5 37.12 -29.79 -16.52
N GLY A 6 36.12 -30.02 -15.78
CA GLY A 6 35.63 -31.31 -15.32
C GLY A 6 35.91 -31.51 -13.85
N LEU A 7 34.96 -32.03 -13.13
CA LEU A 7 35.07 -32.95 -11.98
C LEU A 7 35.11 -32.32 -10.56
N ILE A 8 34.44 -32.75 -9.53
CA ILE A 8 33.78 -33.92 -8.97
C ILE A 8 33.22 -33.46 -7.63
N LEU A 9 32.00 -33.66 -7.31
CA LEU A 9 31.33 -34.59 -6.40
C LEU A 9 32.10 -34.96 -5.12
N SER A 10 31.57 -34.61 -3.95
CA SER A 10 31.76 -35.40 -2.74
C SER A 10 30.53 -35.33 -1.85
N VAL A 11 29.80 -36.43 -1.86
CA VAL A 11 28.77 -36.83 -0.89
C VAL A 11 29.52 -37.34 0.36
N ALA A 12 29.08 -36.88 1.52
CA ALA A 12 29.40 -37.54 2.78
C ALA A 12 28.12 -37.76 3.58
N LEU A 13 27.63 -38.98 3.50
CA LEU A 13 26.69 -39.60 4.42
C LEU A 13 27.37 -39.79 5.78
N PHE A 14 26.68 -39.40 6.86
CA PHE A 14 26.96 -39.96 8.18
C PHE A 14 25.65 -40.44 8.81
N THR A 15 25.52 -41.74 8.83
CA THR A 15 24.56 -42.53 9.59
C THR A 15 25.19 -42.99 10.91
N GLY A 16 24.40 -43.11 11.94
CA GLY A 16 24.67 -43.91 13.14
C GLY A 16 24.40 -43.13 14.43
N LEU A 17 23.80 -43.63 15.46
CA LEU A 17 23.10 -44.86 15.82
C LEU A 17 22.34 -44.59 17.12
N LEU A 18 21.26 -45.30 17.31
CA LEU A 18 20.41 -45.42 18.51
C LEU A 18 21.14 -46.14 19.67
N ALA A 19 20.85 -45.70 20.90
CA ALA A 19 20.68 -46.52 22.10
C ALA A 19 20.36 -45.59 23.27
N GLY A 20 19.34 -45.68 24.14
CA GLY A 20 18.64 -46.84 24.60
C GLY A 20 18.55 -46.78 26.13
N CYS A 21 17.35 -46.97 26.70
CA CYS A 21 17.02 -47.43 28.08
C CYS A 21 17.08 -46.42 29.23
N ALA A 22 15.99 -46.09 29.86
CA ALA A 22 15.10 -46.83 30.78
C ALA A 22 15.30 -46.42 32.25
N GLY A 23 14.19 -46.20 32.96
CA GLY A 23 14.09 -46.40 34.40
C GLY A 23 13.48 -45.25 35.21
N ALA A 24 12.19 -45.36 35.55
CA ALA A 24 11.51 -44.63 36.63
C ALA A 24 12.03 -45.07 38.00
N PRO A 25 11.68 -44.47 39.17
CA PRO A 25 10.30 -44.31 39.60
C PRO A 25 9.95 -42.99 40.37
N ALA A 26 8.67 -42.83 40.56
CA ALA A 26 7.99 -41.81 41.30
C ALA A 26 8.40 -41.65 42.79
N GLN A 27 8.43 -40.45 43.30
CA GLN A 27 8.14 -40.20 44.72
C GLN A 27 7.16 -39.02 44.86
N ASN A 28 6.07 -39.36 45.45
CA ASN A 28 5.01 -38.49 45.94
C ASN A 28 5.51 -37.74 47.18
N ASN A 29 5.31 -36.42 47.23
CA ASN A 29 5.18 -35.76 48.51
C ASN A 29 4.24 -34.54 48.37
N SER A 30 3.18 -34.65 49.11
CA SER A 30 2.09 -33.71 49.24
C SER A 30 2.45 -32.55 50.20
N ILE A 31 1.65 -31.46 50.04
CA ILE A 31 1.30 -30.44 51.04
C ILE A 31 2.18 -29.19 51.06
N GLY A 32 1.55 -28.11 50.63
CA GLY A 32 1.92 -26.72 50.87
C GLY A 32 1.05 -25.79 50.08
N THR A 33 -0.06 -25.37 50.67
CA THR A 33 -0.93 -24.30 50.14
C THR A 33 -0.14 -23.00 50.13
N PRO A 34 -0.02 -22.28 49.04
CA PRO A 34 0.44 -20.90 49.07
C PRO A 34 -0.73 -19.94 49.14
N GLU A 35 -0.53 -19.00 50.01
CA GLU A 35 -1.32 -17.81 50.25
C GLU A 35 -1.64 -17.01 49.00
N ASN A 36 -2.78 -16.40 49.04
CA ASN A 36 -3.37 -15.36 48.23
C ASN A 36 -2.36 -14.32 47.70
N ILE A 37 -2.12 -14.34 46.39
CA ILE A 37 -1.54 -13.18 45.66
C ILE A 37 -2.70 -12.53 44.94
N PRO A 38 -2.99 -11.23 45.16
CA PRO A 38 -4.05 -10.55 44.44
C PRO A 38 -3.62 -10.37 42.97
N ALA A 39 -4.39 -10.95 42.05
CA ALA A 39 -4.32 -10.67 40.65
C ALA A 39 -4.87 -9.26 40.38
N ALA A 40 -3.98 -8.28 40.33
CA ALA A 40 -4.29 -7.00 39.72
C ALA A 40 -3.77 -7.05 38.27
N THR A 41 -4.55 -7.66 37.39
CA THR A 41 -4.43 -7.40 35.98
C THR A 41 -5.39 -6.25 35.69
N GLU A 42 -4.91 -5.03 35.86
CA GLU A 42 -5.57 -3.86 35.24
C GLU A 42 -5.46 -4.02 33.73
N ALA A 43 -6.58 -4.32 33.11
CA ALA A 43 -6.76 -4.16 31.69
C ALA A 43 -6.53 -2.68 31.36
N ILE A 44 -5.45 -2.38 30.68
CA ILE A 44 -5.23 -1.06 30.07
C ILE A 44 -6.28 -0.95 28.96
N THR A 45 -7.40 -0.37 29.29
CA THR A 45 -8.38 0.12 28.31
C THR A 45 -7.70 1.32 27.64
N PRO A 46 -7.55 1.35 26.30
CA PRO A 46 -7.12 2.57 25.64
C PRO A 46 -8.21 3.61 25.87
N GLN A 47 -7.92 4.63 26.68
CA GLN A 47 -8.73 5.84 26.67
C GLN A 47 -8.57 6.49 25.30
N PRO A 48 -9.65 6.94 24.65
CA PRO A 48 -9.56 7.86 23.54
C PRO A 48 -8.87 9.13 24.05
N GLU A 49 -7.67 9.42 23.59
CA GLU A 49 -7.04 10.71 23.83
C GLU A 49 -7.86 11.75 23.08
N GLU A 50 -8.65 12.48 23.86
CA GLU A 50 -9.45 13.62 23.44
C GLU A 50 -8.50 14.71 22.93
N ASN A 51 -8.55 15.00 21.61
CA ASN A 51 -8.02 16.20 20.93
C ASN A 51 -6.81 16.90 21.58
N ALA A 52 -5.68 16.20 21.71
CA ALA A 52 -4.42 16.86 21.95
C ALA A 52 -3.94 17.45 20.62
N GLU A 53 -3.96 18.78 20.47
CA GLU A 53 -3.21 19.44 19.39
C GLU A 53 -1.82 18.83 19.30
N ALA A 54 -1.40 18.46 18.10
CA ALA A 54 -0.16 17.77 17.84
C ALA A 54 1.02 18.48 18.54
N SER A 55 1.45 17.93 19.68
CA SER A 55 2.54 18.55 20.48
C SER A 55 3.91 18.23 19.87
N PHE A 56 4.74 19.23 19.78
CA PHE A 56 6.17 19.12 19.45
C PHE A 56 7.02 19.59 20.67
N PRO A 57 8.25 19.11 20.86
CA PRO A 57 8.96 18.14 20.00
C PRO A 57 8.39 16.73 20.09
N ARG A 58 8.55 15.94 19.02
CA ARG A 58 8.19 14.52 18.99
C ARG A 58 9.32 13.67 18.44
N ILE A 59 9.44 12.44 18.90
CA ILE A 59 10.42 11.48 18.41
C ILE A 59 9.69 10.48 17.50
N TYR A 60 10.21 10.30 16.30
CA TYR A 60 9.74 9.32 15.34
C TYR A 60 10.83 8.27 15.09
N LYS A 61 10.49 6.99 15.25
CA LYS A 61 11.36 5.89 14.87
C LYS A 61 11.00 5.45 13.45
N ASP A 62 11.89 5.69 12.51
CA ASP A 62 11.65 5.43 11.09
C ASP A 62 11.88 3.96 10.70
N ALA A 63 11.62 3.62 9.42
CA ALA A 63 11.75 2.26 8.91
C ALA A 63 13.18 1.70 8.98
N ARG A 64 14.20 2.56 9.11
CA ARG A 64 15.60 2.16 9.35
C ARG A 64 15.88 1.83 10.82
N GLY A 65 14.92 2.08 11.71
CA GLY A 65 15.09 1.99 13.16
C GLY A 65 15.78 3.21 13.78
N LYS A 66 16.02 4.28 13.00
CA LYS A 66 16.63 5.53 13.46
C LYS A 66 15.57 6.38 14.17
N GLU A 67 15.92 6.92 15.32
CA GLU A 67 15.09 7.89 16.04
C GLU A 67 15.43 9.31 15.56
N ILE A 68 14.41 10.01 15.06
CA ILE A 68 14.51 11.38 14.57
C ILE A 68 13.64 12.26 15.47
N THR A 69 14.26 13.32 16.01
CA THR A 69 13.53 14.35 16.76
C THR A 69 13.01 15.40 15.80
N ILE A 70 11.72 15.64 15.85
CA ILE A 70 11.03 16.72 15.11
C ILE A 70 10.74 17.80 16.17
N ASP A 71 11.57 18.85 16.18
CA ASP A 71 11.53 19.87 17.26
C ASP A 71 10.27 20.74 17.21
N LYS A 72 9.74 21.00 16.04
CA LYS A 72 8.54 21.80 15.78
C LYS A 72 7.75 21.23 14.62
N LYS A 73 6.50 21.63 14.46
CA LYS A 73 5.68 21.28 13.30
C LYS A 73 6.41 21.67 12.01
N PRO A 74 6.64 20.72 11.09
CA PRO A 74 7.31 21.03 9.82
C PRO A 74 6.48 22.02 8.98
N GLU A 75 7.17 23.01 8.41
CA GLU A 75 6.56 24.03 7.56
C GLU A 75 6.94 23.90 6.09
N ARG A 76 8.10 23.25 5.83
CA ARG A 76 8.68 23.10 4.49
C ARG A 76 9.05 21.64 4.22
N ILE A 77 8.05 20.85 3.97
CA ILE A 77 8.21 19.42 3.74
C ILE A 77 8.59 19.17 2.28
N ALA A 78 9.66 18.43 2.03
CA ALA A 78 9.96 17.88 0.71
C ALA A 78 9.74 16.36 0.71
N VAL A 79 9.31 15.82 -0.41
CA VAL A 79 8.95 14.41 -0.55
C VAL A 79 9.68 13.80 -1.74
N THR A 80 10.20 12.59 -1.57
CA THR A 80 10.95 11.86 -2.59
C THR A 80 10.19 10.65 -3.15
N THR A 81 8.86 10.61 -2.96
CA THR A 81 7.98 9.57 -3.49
C THR A 81 6.54 10.05 -3.57
N TRP A 82 5.89 9.83 -4.70
CA TRP A 82 4.50 10.19 -4.94
C TRP A 82 3.51 9.61 -3.90
N MET A 83 3.83 8.44 -3.32
CA MET A 83 2.98 7.78 -2.32
C MET A 83 2.76 8.62 -1.06
N ILE A 84 3.78 9.36 -0.62
CA ILE A 84 3.68 10.27 0.53
C ILE A 84 3.01 11.58 0.10
N THR A 85 3.35 12.09 -1.10
CA THR A 85 2.73 13.30 -1.66
C THR A 85 1.22 13.19 -1.70
N GLU A 86 0.70 12.06 -2.17
CA GLU A 86 -0.72 11.77 -2.26
C GLU A 86 -1.40 11.85 -0.88
N LYS A 87 -0.79 11.27 0.16
CA LYS A 87 -1.32 11.29 1.53
C LYS A 87 -1.30 12.69 2.14
N LEU A 88 -0.23 13.45 1.91
CA LEU A 88 -0.15 14.84 2.35
C LEU A 88 -1.23 15.71 1.69
N LEU A 89 -1.50 15.48 0.41
CA LEU A 89 -2.58 16.19 -0.31
C LEU A 89 -3.96 15.79 0.22
N ALA A 90 -4.16 14.52 0.59
CA ALA A 90 -5.40 14.04 1.16
C ALA A 90 -5.75 14.74 2.48
N ILE A 91 -4.74 15.06 3.30
CA ILE A 91 -4.89 15.71 4.61
C ILE A 91 -4.66 17.23 4.58
N ASP A 92 -4.68 17.84 3.41
CA ASP A 92 -4.53 19.30 3.19
C ASP A 92 -3.20 19.87 3.75
N ALA A 93 -2.13 19.06 3.74
CA ALA A 93 -0.78 19.39 4.19
C ALA A 93 0.24 19.30 3.04
N PRO A 94 0.10 20.12 1.97
CA PRO A 94 0.90 19.98 0.75
C PRO A 94 2.39 20.14 1.01
N PRO A 95 3.26 19.32 0.38
CA PRO A 95 4.69 19.53 0.43
C PRO A 95 5.08 20.78 -0.38
N VAL A 96 6.23 21.38 -0.06
CA VAL A 96 6.81 22.47 -0.88
C VAL A 96 7.50 21.94 -2.14
N ALA A 97 7.90 20.66 -2.14
CA ALA A 97 8.51 19.99 -3.27
C ALA A 97 8.23 18.48 -3.25
N ALA A 98 8.04 17.89 -4.41
CA ALA A 98 7.83 16.46 -4.56
C ALA A 98 8.47 15.95 -5.86
N ASP A 99 8.76 14.64 -5.88
CA ASP A 99 9.16 13.96 -7.10
C ASP A 99 7.97 13.68 -8.03
N THR A 100 8.25 13.34 -9.27
CA THR A 100 7.30 12.70 -10.21
C THR A 100 6.00 13.53 -10.47
N LEU A 101 5.99 14.82 -10.17
CA LEU A 101 4.78 15.67 -10.33
C LEU A 101 4.24 15.69 -11.76
N ALA A 102 5.12 15.64 -12.77
CA ALA A 102 4.70 15.62 -14.17
C ALA A 102 3.81 14.41 -14.48
N ILE A 103 4.11 13.24 -13.90
CA ILE A 103 3.30 12.02 -14.06
C ILE A 103 2.03 12.11 -13.21
N MET A 104 2.15 12.56 -11.95
CA MET A 104 1.03 12.69 -11.03
C MET A 104 -0.04 13.67 -11.53
N SER A 105 0.34 14.69 -12.32
CA SER A 105 -0.60 15.67 -12.89
C SER A 105 -1.58 15.05 -13.89
N GLU A 106 -1.20 13.92 -14.50
CA GLU A 106 -2.06 13.17 -15.41
C GLU A 106 -3.01 12.19 -14.67
N TRP A 107 -2.77 11.94 -13.37
CA TRP A 107 -3.54 10.99 -12.59
C TRP A 107 -4.90 11.54 -12.17
N ALA A 108 -5.96 10.78 -12.47
CA ALA A 108 -7.33 11.20 -12.17
C ALA A 108 -7.58 11.39 -10.66
N SER A 109 -6.96 10.58 -9.79
CA SER A 109 -7.07 10.72 -8.33
C SER A 109 -6.42 11.99 -7.79
N MET A 110 -5.43 12.55 -8.50
CA MET A 110 -4.66 13.73 -8.10
C MET A 110 -5.21 15.03 -8.70
N LYS A 111 -6.09 14.90 -9.69
CA LYS A 111 -6.66 16.05 -10.40
C LYS A 111 -7.42 16.98 -9.44
N GLY A 112 -7.10 18.26 -9.49
CA GLY A 112 -7.67 19.28 -8.61
C GLY A 112 -6.95 19.41 -7.26
N TYR A 113 -6.15 18.42 -6.83
CA TYR A 113 -5.28 18.56 -5.66
C TYR A 113 -3.97 19.25 -6.01
N LEU A 114 -3.28 18.80 -7.07
CA LEU A 114 -2.02 19.40 -7.50
C LEU A 114 -2.20 20.84 -8.00
N ASP A 115 -3.30 21.16 -8.67
CA ASP A 115 -3.60 22.52 -9.13
C ASP A 115 -3.81 23.51 -8.00
N LYS A 116 -4.12 23.01 -6.80
CA LYS A 116 -4.44 23.84 -5.63
C LYS A 116 -3.19 24.44 -4.97
N TYR A 117 -2.03 23.79 -5.14
CA TYR A 117 -0.81 24.13 -4.41
C TYR A 117 0.41 24.32 -5.32
N PRO A 118 1.26 25.33 -5.04
CA PRO A 118 2.51 25.53 -5.75
C PRO A 118 3.57 24.55 -5.22
N ILE A 119 3.64 23.34 -5.78
CA ILE A 119 4.61 22.32 -5.42
C ILE A 119 5.72 22.31 -6.46
N GLU A 120 6.98 22.37 -6.03
CA GLU A 120 8.14 22.31 -6.92
C GLU A 120 8.41 20.86 -7.35
N ASP A 121 8.53 20.62 -8.66
CA ASP A 121 8.86 19.30 -9.20
C ASP A 121 10.35 18.99 -9.05
N LEU A 122 10.68 17.93 -8.32
CA LEU A 122 12.03 17.40 -8.15
C LEU A 122 12.45 16.46 -9.29
N GLY A 123 11.55 16.15 -10.22
CA GLY A 123 11.77 15.22 -11.32
C GLY A 123 11.50 13.76 -10.96
N ALA A 124 11.57 12.87 -11.93
CA ALA A 124 11.41 11.42 -11.72
C ALA A 124 12.58 10.81 -10.94
N GLU A 125 13.77 11.34 -11.13
CA GLU A 125 14.92 11.16 -10.25
C GLU A 125 15.08 12.45 -9.45
N VAL A 126 15.14 12.32 -8.12
CA VAL A 126 15.20 13.47 -7.21
C VAL A 126 16.38 14.37 -7.52
N ASN A 127 16.11 15.61 -7.94
CA ASN A 127 17.12 16.62 -8.18
C ASN A 127 17.61 17.21 -6.84
N LEU A 128 18.76 16.73 -6.37
CA LEU A 128 19.34 17.10 -5.08
C LEU A 128 19.80 18.58 -5.03
N GLU A 129 20.23 19.17 -6.17
CA GLU A 129 20.60 20.58 -6.22
C GLU A 129 19.36 21.47 -6.01
N LYS A 130 18.26 21.15 -6.71
CA LYS A 130 16.99 21.84 -6.54
C LYS A 130 16.46 21.67 -5.12
N LEU A 131 16.55 20.45 -4.56
CA LEU A 131 16.13 20.18 -3.18
C LEU A 131 16.91 21.03 -2.17
N LEU A 132 18.24 21.18 -2.36
CA LEU A 132 19.08 22.04 -1.52
C LEU A 132 18.68 23.53 -1.63
N GLU A 133 18.33 24.01 -2.82
CA GLU A 133 17.85 25.40 -3.04
C GLU A 133 16.51 25.67 -2.36
N ILE A 134 15.62 24.68 -2.33
CA ILE A 134 14.30 24.74 -1.69
C ILE A 134 14.43 24.90 -0.16
N LYS A 135 15.48 24.38 0.45
CA LYS A 135 15.74 24.44 1.90
C LYS A 135 14.55 23.89 2.70
N PRO A 136 14.21 22.61 2.55
CA PRO A 136 13.18 21.97 3.37
C PRO A 136 13.61 21.92 4.83
N ASP A 137 12.67 21.90 5.76
CA ASP A 137 12.93 21.62 7.18
C ASP A 137 12.71 20.14 7.55
N LEU A 138 12.08 19.39 6.66
CA LEU A 138 11.91 17.95 6.75
C LEU A 138 11.85 17.32 5.36
N ILE A 139 12.49 16.17 5.19
CA ILE A 139 12.40 15.35 3.99
C ILE A 139 11.72 14.04 4.35
N LEU A 140 10.69 13.66 3.59
CA LEU A 140 10.00 12.39 3.70
C LEU A 140 10.40 11.49 2.53
N ALA A 141 10.89 10.30 2.85
CA ALA A 141 11.39 9.31 1.91
C ALA A 141 10.83 7.92 2.22
N THR A 142 11.12 6.94 1.38
CA THR A 142 10.81 5.53 1.63
C THR A 142 12.06 4.67 1.57
N THR A 143 11.92 3.39 1.95
CA THR A 143 12.99 2.40 1.83
C THR A 143 13.50 2.21 0.40
N ALA A 144 12.77 2.66 -0.63
CA ALA A 144 13.24 2.68 -2.02
C ALA A 144 14.34 3.73 -2.30
N ASN A 145 14.48 4.74 -1.43
CA ASN A 145 15.45 5.83 -1.62
C ASN A 145 16.82 5.56 -0.98
N GLU A 146 17.12 4.32 -0.58
CA GLU A 146 18.34 3.94 0.17
C GLU A 146 19.64 4.50 -0.42
N LYS A 147 19.75 4.53 -1.75
CA LYS A 147 20.95 4.98 -2.46
C LYS A 147 21.30 6.47 -2.25
N ILE A 148 20.33 7.27 -1.82
CA ILE A 148 20.49 8.73 -1.70
C ILE A 148 20.28 9.23 -0.26
N TYR A 149 20.12 8.36 0.74
CA TYR A 149 19.89 8.79 2.13
C TYR A 149 20.95 9.78 2.65
N ASP A 150 22.22 9.49 2.44
CA ASP A 150 23.32 10.35 2.91
C ASP A 150 23.25 11.74 2.29
N GLN A 151 22.87 11.83 1.01
CA GLN A 151 22.70 13.10 0.32
C GLN A 151 21.48 13.88 0.83
N LEU A 152 20.38 13.18 1.10
CA LEU A 152 19.17 13.78 1.67
C LEU A 152 19.44 14.30 3.09
N GLU A 153 20.12 13.51 3.93
CA GLU A 153 20.47 13.89 5.31
C GLU A 153 21.47 15.05 5.39
N ALA A 154 22.27 15.27 4.34
CA ALA A 154 23.13 16.45 4.24
C ALA A 154 22.34 17.75 3.98
N ILE A 155 21.07 17.65 3.56
CA ILE A 155 20.20 18.80 3.25
C ILE A 155 19.28 19.13 4.42
N ALA A 156 18.57 18.15 4.99
CA ALA A 156 17.62 18.32 6.08
C ALA A 156 17.40 17.00 6.84
N PRO A 157 16.77 17.01 8.02
CA PRO A 157 16.29 15.78 8.67
C PRO A 157 15.45 14.92 7.72
N VAL A 158 15.70 13.59 7.71
CA VAL A 158 15.02 12.63 6.83
C VAL A 158 14.29 11.62 7.66
N ILE A 159 13.00 11.44 7.37
CA ILE A 159 12.21 10.33 7.87
C ILE A 159 11.94 9.36 6.72
N VAL A 160 12.24 8.08 6.95
CA VAL A 160 12.08 7.02 5.99
C VAL A 160 10.92 6.12 6.40
N PHE A 161 9.90 6.04 5.56
CA PHE A 161 8.80 5.10 5.71
C PHE A 161 9.11 3.78 5.02
N ASP A 162 8.52 2.69 5.50
CA ASP A 162 8.53 1.43 4.78
C ASP A 162 7.67 1.52 3.51
N ILE A 163 8.23 1.13 2.37
CA ILE A 163 7.51 1.21 1.09
C ILE A 163 6.30 0.27 1.06
N GLY A 164 6.40 -0.90 1.70
CA GLY A 164 5.28 -1.84 1.79
C GLY A 164 4.11 -1.27 2.58
N LEU A 165 4.40 -0.52 3.68
CA LEU A 165 3.39 0.22 4.42
C LEU A 165 2.71 1.28 3.54
N MET A 166 3.48 1.98 2.71
CA MET A 166 2.92 3.04 1.86
C MET A 166 2.01 2.51 0.76
N PHE A 167 2.22 1.28 0.28
CA PHE A 167 1.36 0.58 -0.68
C PHE A 167 0.22 -0.23 -0.03
N GLY A 168 0.31 -0.50 1.26
CA GLY A 168 -0.63 -1.35 1.99
C GLY A 168 -1.91 -0.63 2.42
N ASP A 169 -2.20 -0.71 3.71
CA ASP A 169 -3.38 -0.09 4.29
C ASP A 169 -3.34 1.44 4.17
N TRP A 170 -4.29 1.98 3.38
CA TRP A 170 -4.38 3.41 3.12
C TRP A 170 -4.70 4.23 4.38
N GLN A 171 -5.42 3.67 5.35
CA GLN A 171 -5.74 4.34 6.61
C GLN A 171 -4.50 4.42 7.50
N ILE A 172 -3.82 3.28 7.72
CA ILE A 172 -2.61 3.22 8.54
C ILE A 172 -1.53 4.13 7.97
N SER A 173 -1.26 4.03 6.66
CA SER A 173 -0.23 4.84 6.02
C SER A 173 -0.55 6.35 6.04
N THR A 174 -1.82 6.74 5.95
CA THR A 174 -2.24 8.14 6.07
C THR A 174 -2.03 8.66 7.49
N ARG A 175 -2.41 7.87 8.52
CA ARG A 175 -2.16 8.21 9.93
C ARG A 175 -0.67 8.35 10.23
N GLU A 176 0.17 7.45 9.71
CA GLU A 176 1.62 7.52 9.93
C GLU A 176 2.24 8.77 9.33
N VAL A 177 1.84 9.16 8.12
CA VAL A 177 2.29 10.42 7.51
C VAL A 177 1.81 11.62 8.32
N ALA A 178 0.53 11.63 8.68
CA ALA A 178 -0.07 12.71 9.48
C ALA A 178 0.62 12.89 10.84
N ARG A 179 0.96 11.79 11.52
CA ARG A 179 1.66 11.80 12.79
C ARG A 179 3.05 12.46 12.70
N VAL A 180 3.73 12.30 11.59
CA VAL A 180 5.04 12.95 11.36
C VAL A 180 4.88 14.46 11.18
N VAL A 181 3.85 14.87 10.45
CA VAL A 181 3.67 16.29 10.10
C VAL A 181 2.75 17.07 11.04
N GLY A 182 2.15 16.38 12.04
CA GLY A 182 1.28 16.99 13.05
C GLY A 182 -0.12 17.35 12.52
N GLU A 183 -0.67 16.50 11.65
CA GLU A 183 -1.99 16.68 11.03
C GLU A 183 -2.91 15.48 11.32
N GLU A 184 -2.82 14.90 12.51
CA GLU A 184 -3.60 13.73 12.90
C GLU A 184 -5.11 13.97 12.78
N ALA A 185 -5.59 15.14 13.21
CA ALA A 185 -7.01 15.47 13.13
C ALA A 185 -7.51 15.55 11.68
N ALA A 186 -6.68 16.08 10.76
CA ALA A 186 -7.02 16.14 9.34
C ALA A 186 -7.05 14.74 8.72
N ALA A 187 -6.15 13.85 9.14
CA ALA A 187 -6.14 12.46 8.69
C ALA A 187 -7.40 11.71 9.14
N GLU A 188 -7.80 11.82 10.41
CA GLU A 188 -9.03 11.18 10.89
C GLU A 188 -10.26 11.73 10.16
N ALA A 189 -10.34 13.05 9.96
CA ALA A 189 -11.45 13.65 9.21
C ALA A 189 -11.54 13.14 7.76
N PHE A 190 -10.40 12.99 7.07
CA PHE A 190 -10.35 12.41 5.72
C PHE A 190 -10.77 10.94 5.72
N ILE A 191 -10.27 10.16 6.69
CA ILE A 191 -10.58 8.73 6.83
C ILE A 191 -12.07 8.55 7.08
N ASP A 192 -12.66 9.31 8.01
CA ASP A 192 -14.09 9.27 8.32
C ASP A 192 -14.95 9.62 7.10
N ASP A 193 -14.59 10.66 6.34
CA ASP A 193 -15.29 11.04 5.10
C ASP A 193 -15.26 9.92 4.05
N LEU A 194 -14.08 9.32 3.84
CA LEU A 194 -13.95 8.22 2.89
C LEU A 194 -14.67 6.95 3.36
N MET A 195 -14.62 6.62 4.64
CA MET A 195 -15.37 5.50 5.21
C MET A 195 -16.88 5.70 5.06
N ALA A 196 -17.38 6.92 5.24
CA ALA A 196 -18.77 7.24 4.97
C ALA A 196 -19.13 7.08 3.48
N GLN A 197 -18.25 7.50 2.57
CA GLN A 197 -18.41 7.28 1.12
C GLN A 197 -18.43 5.78 0.78
N ILE A 198 -17.52 4.97 1.36
CA ILE A 198 -17.48 3.51 1.18
C ILE A 198 -18.80 2.89 1.65
N ALA A 199 -19.28 3.23 2.84
CA ALA A 199 -20.54 2.71 3.38
C ALA A 199 -21.74 3.03 2.47
N GLN A 200 -21.85 4.29 2.02
CA GLN A 200 -22.90 4.70 1.09
C GLN A 200 -22.80 4.02 -0.27
N THR A 201 -21.58 3.74 -0.72
CA THR A 201 -21.36 3.02 -1.98
C THR A 201 -21.80 1.58 -1.85
N LYS A 202 -21.42 0.89 -0.75
CA LYS A 202 -21.87 -0.50 -0.48
C LYS A 202 -23.39 -0.66 -0.57
N GLU A 203 -24.14 0.28 0.02
CA GLU A 203 -25.62 0.25 -0.02
C GLU A 203 -26.22 0.36 -1.43
N LYS A 204 -25.48 0.99 -2.36
CA LYS A 204 -25.92 1.21 -3.74
C LYS A 204 -25.46 0.15 -4.72
N LEU A 205 -24.47 -0.67 -4.35
CA LEU A 205 -24.00 -1.76 -5.22
C LEU A 205 -25.01 -2.90 -5.30
N SER A 206 -25.13 -3.50 -6.46
CA SER A 206 -26.04 -4.61 -6.77
C SER A 206 -25.33 -5.74 -7.50
N ILE A 207 -24.32 -6.30 -6.83
CA ILE A 207 -23.43 -7.29 -7.40
C ILE A 207 -23.32 -8.56 -6.55
N ASP A 208 -24.38 -8.87 -5.79
CA ASP A 208 -24.41 -10.04 -4.89
C ASP A 208 -23.98 -11.33 -5.58
N GLY A 209 -22.98 -12.00 -5.02
CA GLY A 209 -22.43 -13.25 -5.54
C GLY A 209 -21.63 -13.10 -6.84
N LYS A 210 -21.34 -11.89 -7.29
CA LYS A 210 -20.54 -11.59 -8.47
C LYS A 210 -19.09 -11.25 -8.11
N THR A 211 -18.18 -11.67 -8.98
CA THR A 211 -16.74 -11.44 -8.80
C THR A 211 -16.26 -10.23 -9.59
N VAL A 212 -15.35 -9.48 -8.97
CA VAL A 212 -14.75 -8.25 -9.54
C VAL A 212 -13.24 -8.42 -9.59
N SER A 213 -12.61 -8.02 -10.69
CA SER A 213 -11.16 -8.02 -10.85
C SER A 213 -10.64 -6.64 -11.26
N PHE A 214 -9.44 -6.31 -10.79
CA PHE A 214 -8.73 -5.08 -11.14
C PHE A 214 -7.45 -5.42 -11.88
N LEU A 215 -7.32 -4.91 -13.10
CA LEU A 215 -6.22 -5.21 -14.03
C LEU A 215 -5.51 -3.94 -14.46
N ARG A 216 -4.23 -4.09 -14.80
CA ARG A 216 -3.40 -3.09 -15.46
C ARG A 216 -2.78 -3.69 -16.72
N LEU A 217 -2.77 -2.96 -17.81
CA LEU A 217 -2.00 -3.30 -19.00
C LEU A 217 -0.70 -2.49 -19.02
N TRP A 218 0.42 -3.20 -19.16
CA TRP A 218 1.72 -2.58 -19.29
C TRP A 218 2.65 -3.49 -20.09
N SER A 219 3.33 -2.92 -21.09
CA SER A 219 4.33 -3.63 -21.91
C SER A 219 3.82 -4.96 -22.50
N LYS A 220 2.60 -4.94 -23.05
CA LYS A 220 1.89 -6.11 -23.62
C LYS A 220 1.65 -7.26 -22.62
N THR A 221 1.54 -6.94 -21.36
CA THR A 221 1.29 -7.88 -20.29
C THR A 221 0.06 -7.45 -19.50
N ILE A 222 -0.75 -8.41 -19.08
CA ILE A 222 -1.82 -8.20 -18.11
C ILE A 222 -1.24 -8.37 -16.71
N TYR A 223 -1.43 -7.39 -15.86
CA TYR A 223 -1.11 -7.48 -14.43
C TYR A 223 -2.38 -7.54 -13.61
N SER A 224 -2.45 -8.49 -12.67
CA SER A 224 -3.44 -8.43 -11.60
C SER A 224 -3.00 -7.38 -10.59
N MET A 225 -3.93 -6.54 -10.17
CA MET A 225 -3.70 -5.68 -9.01
C MET A 225 -4.01 -6.50 -7.75
N GLY A 226 -3.02 -6.72 -6.91
CA GLY A 226 -3.13 -7.61 -5.74
C GLY A 226 -4.14 -7.13 -4.70
N VAL A 227 -4.62 -8.05 -3.86
CA VAL A 227 -5.58 -7.76 -2.79
C VAL A 227 -5.07 -6.65 -1.88
N ALA A 228 -3.80 -6.70 -1.49
CA ALA A 228 -3.18 -5.71 -0.61
C ALA A 228 -3.23 -4.28 -1.18
N THR A 229 -2.96 -4.12 -2.49
CA THR A 229 -3.02 -2.81 -3.15
C THR A 229 -4.47 -2.34 -3.37
N CYS A 230 -5.39 -3.28 -3.53
CA CYS A 230 -6.81 -3.06 -3.77
C CYS A 230 -7.66 -3.19 -2.49
N ALA A 231 -7.09 -2.97 -1.30
CA ALA A 231 -7.80 -3.10 -0.03
C ALA A 231 -9.09 -2.25 0.03
N ALA A 232 -9.07 -1.03 -0.50
CA ALA A 232 -10.27 -0.19 -0.59
C ALA A 232 -11.44 -0.81 -1.36
N TYR A 233 -11.18 -1.84 -2.17
CA TYR A 233 -12.22 -2.55 -2.93
C TYR A 233 -12.58 -3.89 -2.32
N TYR A 234 -11.60 -4.65 -1.84
CA TYR A 234 -11.82 -6.04 -1.42
C TYR A 234 -12.03 -6.22 0.10
N ASP A 235 -11.45 -5.35 0.92
CA ASP A 235 -11.59 -5.48 2.37
C ASP A 235 -13.05 -5.29 2.80
N GLU A 236 -13.53 -6.20 3.67
CA GLU A 236 -14.92 -6.20 4.12
C GLU A 236 -15.22 -5.08 5.12
N GLU A 237 -14.22 -4.68 5.92
CA GLU A 237 -14.38 -3.69 6.99
C GLU A 237 -14.05 -2.28 6.50
N THR A 238 -12.91 -2.14 5.82
CA THR A 238 -12.33 -0.84 5.45
C THR A 238 -12.44 -0.51 3.95
N GLY A 239 -13.05 -1.41 3.16
CA GLY A 239 -13.25 -1.28 1.73
C GLY A 239 -14.69 -1.61 1.33
N LEU A 240 -14.93 -1.77 0.03
CA LEU A 240 -16.24 -2.08 -0.54
C LEU A 240 -16.69 -3.53 -0.29
N GLY A 241 -15.81 -4.43 0.16
CA GLY A 241 -16.10 -5.84 0.37
C GLY A 241 -16.46 -6.58 -0.93
N LEU A 242 -15.86 -6.20 -2.06
CA LEU A 242 -16.10 -6.84 -3.34
C LEU A 242 -15.56 -8.27 -3.34
N THR A 243 -16.28 -9.19 -3.92
CA THR A 243 -15.84 -10.57 -4.04
C THR A 243 -14.82 -10.70 -5.16
N MET A 244 -13.63 -11.19 -4.85
CA MET A 244 -12.60 -11.49 -5.84
C MET A 244 -12.83 -12.85 -6.51
N PRO A 245 -12.32 -13.07 -7.74
CA PRO A 245 -12.32 -14.41 -8.34
C PRO A 245 -11.50 -15.40 -7.52
N GLN A 246 -11.88 -16.67 -7.53
CA GLN A 246 -11.11 -17.71 -6.85
C GLN A 246 -9.69 -17.80 -7.42
N GLY A 247 -8.69 -17.77 -6.53
CA GLY A 247 -7.28 -17.80 -6.92
C GLY A 247 -6.71 -16.43 -7.31
N TRP A 248 -7.41 -15.32 -7.03
CA TRP A 248 -6.88 -13.98 -7.25
C TRP A 248 -5.62 -13.74 -6.43
N PRO A 249 -4.55 -13.14 -7.03
CA PRO A 249 -3.28 -12.96 -6.34
C PRO A 249 -3.34 -11.94 -5.19
N GLU A 250 -2.61 -12.21 -4.11
CA GLU A 250 -2.43 -11.27 -2.99
C GLU A 250 -1.61 -10.05 -3.38
N GLN A 251 -0.60 -10.24 -4.21
CA GLN A 251 0.33 -9.20 -4.65
C GLN A 251 0.13 -8.88 -6.13
N ILE A 252 0.58 -7.70 -6.54
CA ILE A 252 0.66 -7.33 -7.96
C ILE A 252 1.54 -8.34 -8.68
N GLY A 253 1.07 -8.86 -9.80
CA GLY A 253 1.82 -9.84 -10.59
C GLY A 253 1.31 -9.99 -12.00
N GLU A 254 2.17 -10.56 -12.85
CA GLU A 254 1.78 -10.93 -14.22
C GLU A 254 0.69 -12.00 -14.19
N LEU A 255 -0.32 -11.82 -15.02
CA LEU A 255 -1.43 -12.73 -15.15
C LEU A 255 -1.56 -13.19 -16.61
N SER A 256 -1.47 -14.49 -16.85
CA SER A 256 -1.73 -15.02 -18.17
C SER A 256 -3.21 -14.92 -18.55
N LEU A 257 -3.48 -14.82 -19.84
CA LEU A 257 -4.87 -14.80 -20.32
C LEU A 257 -5.60 -16.11 -20.04
N GLU A 258 -4.89 -17.23 -20.02
CA GLU A 258 -5.42 -18.55 -19.63
C GLU A 258 -5.83 -18.53 -18.16
N SER A 259 -4.97 -18.07 -17.26
CA SER A 259 -5.30 -17.97 -15.83
C SER A 259 -6.49 -17.03 -15.60
N LEU A 260 -6.54 -15.90 -16.28
CA LEU A 260 -7.69 -14.99 -16.21
C LEU A 260 -8.98 -15.66 -16.71
N THR A 261 -8.88 -16.50 -17.74
CA THR A 261 -10.04 -17.26 -18.27
C THR A 261 -10.52 -18.34 -17.31
N GLU A 262 -9.59 -19.00 -16.59
CA GLU A 262 -9.95 -19.97 -15.55
C GLU A 262 -10.66 -19.30 -14.37
N MET A 263 -10.20 -18.11 -13.96
CA MET A 263 -10.82 -17.30 -12.92
C MET A 263 -12.18 -16.73 -13.35
N ASN A 264 -12.31 -16.36 -14.62
CA ASN A 264 -13.49 -15.88 -15.32
C ASN A 264 -14.34 -14.87 -14.52
N PRO A 265 -13.81 -13.67 -14.20
CA PRO A 265 -14.52 -12.66 -13.42
C PRO A 265 -15.82 -12.20 -14.10
N ASP A 266 -16.82 -11.82 -13.29
CA ASP A 266 -18.08 -11.22 -13.77
C ASP A 266 -17.90 -9.74 -14.18
N TYR A 267 -16.97 -9.03 -13.51
CA TYR A 267 -16.65 -7.62 -13.76
C TYR A 267 -15.15 -7.42 -13.82
N ILE A 268 -14.69 -6.60 -14.74
CA ILE A 268 -13.29 -6.23 -14.92
C ILE A 268 -13.18 -4.71 -14.90
N PHE A 269 -12.39 -4.17 -13.96
CA PHE A 269 -11.87 -2.81 -14.02
C PHE A 269 -10.44 -2.87 -14.54
N ILE A 270 -10.14 -2.12 -15.60
CA ILE A 270 -8.85 -2.24 -16.28
C ILE A 270 -8.24 -0.86 -16.57
N SER A 271 -6.99 -0.69 -16.16
CA SER A 271 -6.19 0.47 -16.57
C SER A 271 -5.43 0.16 -17.84
N THR A 272 -5.62 1.00 -18.84
CA THR A 272 -5.02 0.88 -20.17
C THR A 272 -4.11 2.05 -20.53
N SER A 273 -3.99 3.06 -19.66
CA SER A 273 -3.27 4.31 -19.93
C SER A 273 -1.79 4.12 -20.32
N GLU A 274 -1.20 2.98 -19.96
CA GLU A 274 0.19 2.67 -20.31
C GLU A 274 0.33 1.73 -21.52
N ASP A 275 -0.79 1.15 -22.03
CA ASP A 275 -0.77 0.27 -23.20
C ASP A 275 -2.15 0.14 -23.87
N GLU A 276 -2.68 1.25 -24.37
CA GLU A 276 -3.96 1.27 -25.10
C GLU A 276 -3.93 0.38 -26.36
N ALA A 277 -2.78 0.31 -27.03
CA ALA A 277 -2.62 -0.52 -28.22
C ALA A 277 -2.79 -2.01 -27.89
N TYR A 278 -2.37 -2.45 -26.73
CA TYR A 278 -2.55 -3.84 -26.29
C TYR A 278 -4.00 -4.13 -25.94
N MET A 279 -4.75 -3.17 -25.41
CA MET A 279 -6.20 -3.34 -25.21
C MET A 279 -6.92 -3.56 -26.56
N ASP A 280 -6.51 -2.86 -27.63
CA ASP A 280 -7.04 -3.09 -28.97
C ASP A 280 -6.70 -4.48 -29.53
N GLU A 281 -5.51 -5.01 -29.20
CA GLU A 281 -5.10 -6.38 -29.55
C GLU A 281 -5.93 -7.41 -28.77
N LEU A 282 -6.15 -7.21 -27.45
CA LEU A 282 -6.99 -8.06 -26.60
C LEU A 282 -8.44 -8.12 -27.12
N GLY A 283 -9.01 -7.00 -27.53
CA GLY A 283 -10.36 -6.94 -28.09
C GLY A 283 -10.56 -7.83 -29.33
N LYS A 284 -9.48 -8.18 -30.04
CA LYS A 284 -9.45 -9.09 -31.18
C LYS A 284 -9.11 -10.54 -30.80
N ASN A 285 -8.69 -10.77 -29.57
CA ASN A 285 -8.27 -12.09 -29.10
C ASN A 285 -9.48 -12.98 -28.79
N SER A 286 -9.52 -14.18 -29.36
CA SER A 286 -10.66 -15.10 -29.20
C SER A 286 -10.79 -15.60 -27.77
N VAL A 287 -9.70 -15.77 -27.02
CA VAL A 287 -9.71 -16.22 -25.61
C VAL A 287 -10.23 -15.10 -24.71
N TRP A 288 -9.77 -13.86 -24.86
CA TRP A 288 -10.31 -12.70 -24.17
C TRP A 288 -11.82 -12.58 -24.34
N ASN A 289 -12.30 -12.79 -25.58
CA ASN A 289 -13.73 -12.71 -25.92
C ASN A 289 -14.56 -13.88 -25.35
N THR A 290 -13.94 -14.86 -24.67
CA THR A 290 -14.69 -15.91 -23.94
C THR A 290 -15.05 -15.52 -22.52
N LEU A 291 -14.38 -14.53 -21.94
CA LEU A 291 -14.64 -14.05 -20.58
C LEU A 291 -16.08 -13.59 -20.39
N THR A 292 -16.67 -13.93 -19.24
CA THR A 292 -18.03 -13.50 -18.88
C THR A 292 -18.16 -11.99 -18.89
N ALA A 293 -17.23 -11.28 -18.23
CA ALA A 293 -17.22 -9.82 -18.21
C ALA A 293 -17.19 -9.20 -19.62
N VAL A 294 -16.43 -9.77 -20.55
CA VAL A 294 -16.34 -9.25 -21.93
C VAL A 294 -17.63 -9.47 -22.70
N LYS A 295 -18.23 -10.66 -22.60
CA LYS A 295 -19.50 -11.02 -23.28
C LYS A 295 -20.66 -10.16 -22.80
N GLU A 296 -20.68 -9.83 -21.52
CA GLU A 296 -21.77 -9.08 -20.89
C GLU A 296 -21.53 -7.55 -20.93
N GLY A 297 -20.37 -7.11 -21.45
CA GLY A 297 -20.01 -5.69 -21.52
C GLY A 297 -19.62 -5.08 -20.18
N HIS A 298 -19.16 -5.90 -19.24
CA HIS A 298 -18.76 -5.53 -17.88
C HIS A 298 -17.24 -5.28 -17.75
N VAL A 299 -16.68 -4.64 -18.75
CA VAL A 299 -15.28 -4.20 -18.74
C VAL A 299 -15.25 -2.68 -18.65
N TYR A 300 -14.78 -2.15 -17.52
CA TYR A 300 -14.80 -0.73 -17.20
C TYR A 300 -13.39 -0.16 -17.16
N PRO A 301 -13.15 1.00 -17.78
CA PRO A 301 -11.88 1.68 -17.64
C PRO A 301 -11.72 2.24 -16.23
N VAL A 302 -10.52 2.16 -15.70
CA VAL A 302 -10.10 2.84 -14.47
C VAL A 302 -8.75 3.49 -14.70
N ASP A 303 -8.56 4.72 -14.22
CA ASP A 303 -7.25 5.36 -14.25
C ASP A 303 -6.27 4.60 -13.34
N LEU A 304 -5.01 4.49 -13.76
CA LEU A 304 -3.98 3.75 -13.00
C LEU A 304 -3.87 4.24 -11.55
N SER A 305 -4.06 5.53 -11.33
CA SER A 305 -3.99 6.10 -9.99
C SER A 305 -5.04 5.53 -9.03
N GLY A 306 -6.21 5.09 -9.51
CA GLY A 306 -7.19 4.39 -8.70
C GLY A 306 -6.74 3.02 -8.22
N LEU A 307 -5.69 2.47 -8.83
CA LEU A 307 -5.11 1.16 -8.49
C LEU A 307 -3.80 1.26 -7.69
N SER A 308 -3.49 2.45 -7.16
CA SER A 308 -2.20 2.70 -6.48
C SER A 308 -2.18 2.41 -4.97
N GLY A 309 -3.31 2.05 -4.39
CA GLY A 309 -3.41 1.69 -2.96
C GLY A 309 -3.37 2.86 -1.98
N GLY A 310 -3.38 4.12 -2.45
CA GLY A 310 -3.31 5.30 -1.61
C GLY A 310 -4.69 5.82 -1.16
N ALA A 311 -4.70 6.88 -0.35
CA ALA A 311 -5.90 7.50 0.20
C ALA A 311 -6.77 8.20 -0.88
N LEU A 312 -6.14 9.02 -1.74
CA LEU A 312 -6.83 9.64 -2.86
C LEU A 312 -7.19 8.63 -3.95
N ALA A 313 -6.34 7.61 -4.14
CA ALA A 313 -6.63 6.47 -5.01
C ALA A 313 -7.91 5.75 -4.58
N ALA A 314 -8.03 5.45 -3.28
CA ALA A 314 -9.21 4.81 -2.71
C ALA A 314 -10.46 5.69 -2.92
N LYS A 315 -10.37 6.99 -2.61
CA LYS A 315 -11.48 7.94 -2.78
C LYS A 315 -11.96 8.01 -4.23
N TYR A 316 -11.04 8.12 -5.17
CA TYR A 316 -11.35 8.14 -6.60
C TYR A 316 -11.92 6.80 -7.08
N GLY A 317 -11.26 5.69 -6.75
CA GLY A 317 -11.64 4.37 -7.24
C GLY A 317 -12.99 3.88 -6.69
N VAL A 318 -13.32 4.19 -5.44
CA VAL A 318 -14.64 3.92 -4.86
C VAL A 318 -15.74 4.63 -5.67
N GLN A 319 -15.49 5.89 -6.11
CA GLN A 319 -16.43 6.60 -6.97
C GLN A 319 -16.55 5.94 -8.35
N VAL A 320 -15.42 5.50 -8.96
CA VAL A 320 -15.44 4.79 -10.26
C VAL A 320 -16.26 3.49 -10.17
N VAL A 321 -16.11 2.73 -9.08
CA VAL A 321 -16.90 1.51 -8.86
C VAL A 321 -18.39 1.85 -8.69
N LEU A 322 -18.71 2.92 -7.94
CA LEU A 322 -20.09 3.38 -7.77
C LEU A 322 -20.72 3.78 -9.12
N ASP A 323 -19.99 4.53 -9.94
CA ASP A 323 -20.48 4.99 -11.24
C ASP A 323 -20.72 3.84 -12.23
N ALA A 324 -19.91 2.79 -12.15
CA ALA A 324 -20.01 1.61 -13.00
C ALA A 324 -21.08 0.61 -12.53
N LEU A 325 -21.21 0.36 -11.24
CA LEU A 325 -21.98 -0.74 -10.66
C LEU A 325 -23.13 -0.28 -9.75
N GLY A 326 -23.23 1.00 -9.45
CA GLY A 326 -24.30 1.57 -8.63
C GLY A 326 -25.66 1.60 -9.37
N LYS A 327 -26.74 1.55 -8.58
CA LYS A 327 -28.12 1.72 -9.06
C LYS A 327 -28.63 3.13 -8.81
#